data_aba33486b7888d89d3d38d7f47e649c7
#
_entry.id   aba33486b7888d89d3d38d7f47e649c7
#
_cell.length_a   1.000
_cell.length_b   1.000
_cell.length_c   1.000
_cell.angle_alpha   90.00
_cell.angle_beta   90.00
_cell.angle_gamma   90.00
#
_symmetry.space_group_name_H-M   'P 1'
#
loop_
_entity.id
_entity.type
_entity.pdbx_description
1 polymer ?
#
loop_
_entity_poly.entity_id
_entity_poly.type
_entity_poly.pdbx_seq_one_letter_code
_entity_poly.pdbx_strand_id
1 'polypeptide(L)'
;MQKLLYAFVAVIILAACVGNGKERAKIDVAQSIINERPDSALVILDSLETSSQSFSQSSLRRWQLLRLMAQNKCDTIFHSDSLQFILTDYYDNHGTPNERMLAHYLLGRAYADMGDAPKALKCYQEAAECADTTSLGCDWRQLSIVYLQAGDLFLMQYLPNEALESYAVAERMAHRFVDRRLSINASERKILAYHELSDISRVDSLTDLVHQDYDAIGETEMASRALATSLYYLIKNCDTVKARKQINYLLSHIGREKIMSTSEWAFFNAHLGNYYLLIGETDSAETYFKTMLRNDDRLQIKIHAYHGLMDVYQRKGYSDSVYKYTNAYCNANDSSNIFRYAEQLEKVNSLYRYDRMERKAALSEAASQRKTFIITVILLVSAVLLVSAFLFFRHKQMLAKRKLMLQATKYNDLTEMYHSMSKDLDEMKTEKFDLTSALAEKEKKLAVLGKRIEEFDAVVHRLPEDAPEASKLFKDLHKKATKGEKATFSELQSMRAVLSERASRFVQSLREMEYKMGVKEENICYMLCYGFSESEISILLGMSPQSLSSRKRKLLKKLFHLDGKASDLYNHLCILQEEKKIKIK
;
A
#
# COMPACT_ATOMS: atom_id res chain seq x y z
N MET A 1 24.17 45.19 16.29
CA MET A 1 22.96 44.42 16.58
C MET A 1 22.97 43.05 15.92
N GLN A 2 23.22 42.85 14.62
CA GLN A 2 23.26 41.53 13.96
C GLN A 2 24.26 40.54 14.59
N LYS A 3 25.48 40.95 14.92
CA LYS A 3 26.50 40.05 15.56
C LYS A 3 26.11 39.60 16.97
N LEU A 4 25.37 40.42 17.72
CA LEU A 4 24.81 40.05 19.04
C LEU A 4 23.63 39.07 18.89
N LEU A 5 22.82 39.22 17.85
CA LEU A 5 21.74 38.30 17.54
C LEU A 5 22.28 36.91 17.15
N TYR A 6 23.32 36.86 16.30
CA TYR A 6 23.99 35.60 15.95
C TYR A 6 24.67 34.92 17.14
N ALA A 7 25.31 35.69 18.04
CA ALA A 7 25.89 35.15 19.27
C ALA A 7 24.80 34.62 20.21
N PHE A 8 23.66 35.30 20.34
CA PHE A 8 22.54 34.86 21.17
C PHE A 8 21.87 33.62 20.60
N VAL A 9 21.67 33.54 19.27
CA VAL A 9 21.17 32.35 18.59
C VAL A 9 22.16 31.18 18.72
N ALA A 10 23.46 31.43 18.59
CA ALA A 10 24.48 30.39 18.79
C ALA A 10 24.52 29.88 20.24
N VAL A 11 24.32 30.72 21.24
CA VAL A 11 24.24 30.35 22.66
C VAL A 11 22.96 29.54 22.92
N ILE A 12 21.82 29.89 22.31
CA ILE A 12 20.58 29.12 22.44
C ILE A 12 20.74 27.73 21.78
N ILE A 13 21.38 27.66 20.60
CA ILE A 13 21.65 26.38 19.91
C ILE A 13 22.62 25.52 20.74
N LEU A 14 23.67 26.10 21.31
CA LEU A 14 24.61 25.40 22.18
C LEU A 14 23.95 24.94 23.48
N ALA A 15 23.09 25.74 24.10
CA ALA A 15 22.35 25.38 25.31
C ALA A 15 21.36 24.25 25.06
N ALA A 16 20.66 24.28 23.89
CA ALA A 16 19.79 23.20 23.45
C ALA A 16 20.55 21.89 23.17
N CYS A 17 21.77 21.97 22.62
CA CYS A 17 22.63 20.80 22.41
C CYS A 17 23.16 20.19 23.71
N VAL A 18 23.40 20.99 24.76
CA VAL A 18 23.90 20.51 26.06
C VAL A 18 22.78 19.84 26.86
N GLY A 19 21.52 20.34 26.78
CA GLY A 19 20.36 19.70 27.40
C GLY A 19 20.09 18.30 26.82
N ASN A 20 20.00 18.21 25.50
CA ASN A 20 19.73 16.94 24.80
C ASN A 20 20.85 15.89 24.91
N GLY A 21 22.05 16.27 25.31
CA GLY A 21 23.18 15.33 25.52
C GLY A 21 23.00 14.39 26.69
N LYS A 22 22.41 14.87 27.80
CA LYS A 22 22.17 14.05 29.02
C LYS A 22 21.03 13.06 28.83
N GLU A 23 19.95 13.48 28.20
CA GLU A 23 18.80 12.60 27.87
C GLU A 23 19.22 11.53 26.87
N ARG A 24 19.98 11.90 25.85
CA ARG A 24 20.50 10.95 24.86
C ARG A 24 21.41 9.90 25.52
N ALA A 25 22.29 10.32 26.43
CA ALA A 25 23.13 9.38 27.17
C ALA A 25 22.31 8.40 28.03
N LYS A 26 21.20 8.84 28.63
CA LYS A 26 20.29 7.95 29.38
C LYS A 26 19.60 6.94 28.44
N ILE A 27 19.17 7.37 27.23
CA ILE A 27 18.61 6.46 26.23
C ILE A 27 19.65 5.42 25.80
N ASP A 28 20.90 5.83 25.60
CA ASP A 28 22.01 4.92 25.24
C ASP A 28 22.29 3.90 26.36
N VAL A 29 22.28 4.34 27.62
CA VAL A 29 22.40 3.45 28.78
C VAL A 29 21.24 2.46 28.83
N ALA A 30 20.00 2.94 28.71
CA ALA A 30 18.84 2.05 28.72
C ALA A 30 18.94 1.01 27.59
N GLN A 31 19.34 1.42 26.39
CA GLN A 31 19.52 0.50 25.25
C GLN A 31 20.59 -0.55 25.52
N SER A 32 21.68 -0.21 26.21
CA SER A 32 22.75 -1.15 26.50
C SER A 32 22.35 -2.26 27.46
N ILE A 33 21.43 -1.97 28.42
CA ILE A 33 21.02 -2.91 29.47
C ILE A 33 19.67 -3.60 29.19
N ILE A 34 18.91 -3.16 28.18
CA ILE A 34 17.51 -3.58 27.96
C ILE A 34 17.36 -5.10 27.76
N ASN A 35 18.38 -5.76 27.27
CA ASN A 35 18.35 -7.21 27.05
C ASN A 35 18.57 -8.01 28.34
N GLU A 36 19.35 -7.49 29.28
CA GLU A 36 19.71 -8.19 30.52
C GLU A 36 18.84 -7.73 31.70
N ARG A 37 18.50 -6.41 31.73
CA ARG A 37 17.77 -5.77 32.81
C ARG A 37 16.67 -4.86 32.27
N PRO A 38 15.62 -5.43 31.65
CA PRO A 38 14.55 -4.67 31.02
C PRO A 38 13.76 -3.78 32.00
N ASP A 39 13.58 -4.24 33.22
CA ASP A 39 12.98 -3.48 34.35
C ASP A 39 13.74 -2.18 34.63
N SER A 40 15.05 -2.28 34.79
CA SER A 40 15.93 -1.13 35.03
C SER A 40 15.98 -0.19 33.83
N ALA A 41 16.00 -0.73 32.62
CA ALA A 41 15.91 0.05 31.38
C ALA A 41 14.57 0.80 31.26
N LEU A 42 13.46 0.17 31.63
CA LEU A 42 12.13 0.80 31.66
C LEU A 42 12.07 1.97 32.64
N VAL A 43 12.58 1.80 33.87
CA VAL A 43 12.67 2.89 34.86
C VAL A 43 13.45 4.09 34.33
N ILE A 44 14.59 3.85 33.67
CA ILE A 44 15.37 4.93 33.04
C ILE A 44 14.58 5.63 31.96
N LEU A 45 13.91 4.88 31.05
CA LEU A 45 13.12 5.43 29.94
C LEU A 45 11.89 6.19 30.46
N ASP A 46 11.20 5.70 31.47
CA ASP A 46 10.05 6.38 32.09
C ASP A 46 10.47 7.69 32.75
N SER A 47 11.68 7.75 33.33
CA SER A 47 12.22 9.00 33.90
C SER A 47 12.38 10.13 32.88
N LEU A 48 12.36 9.82 31.59
CA LEU A 48 12.49 10.77 30.50
C LEU A 48 11.15 11.24 29.92
N GLU A 49 10.01 10.75 30.41
CA GLU A 49 8.69 11.04 29.87
C GLU A 49 8.40 12.55 29.80
N THR A 50 8.69 13.28 30.90
CA THR A 50 8.50 14.74 30.95
C THR A 50 9.43 15.48 29.98
N SER A 51 10.68 15.02 29.83
CA SER A 51 11.68 15.63 28.94
C SER A 51 11.41 15.30 27.47
N SER A 52 10.65 14.22 27.18
CA SER A 52 10.40 13.74 25.83
C SER A 52 9.71 14.76 24.92
N GLN A 53 8.97 15.72 25.51
CA GLN A 53 8.32 16.82 24.77
C GLN A 53 9.32 17.75 24.07
N SER A 54 10.58 17.80 24.55
CA SER A 54 11.64 18.60 23.97
C SER A 54 12.54 17.84 22.98
N PHE A 55 12.28 16.53 22.78
CA PHE A 55 13.09 15.70 21.90
C PHE A 55 12.92 16.07 20.44
N SER A 56 14.00 15.91 19.66
CA SER A 56 13.87 15.87 18.20
C SER A 56 13.01 14.68 17.78
N GLN A 57 12.41 14.74 16.61
CA GLN A 57 11.56 13.66 16.12
C GLN A 57 12.27 12.29 16.15
N SER A 58 13.53 12.23 15.71
CA SER A 58 14.31 11.00 15.75
C SER A 58 14.59 10.49 17.15
N SER A 59 14.95 11.39 18.09
CA SER A 59 15.17 11.01 19.50
C SER A 59 13.88 10.56 20.18
N LEU A 60 12.76 11.22 19.88
CA LEU A 60 11.44 10.84 20.39
C LEU A 60 11.05 9.45 19.94
N ARG A 61 11.20 9.14 18.63
CA ARG A 61 10.85 7.83 18.07
C ARG A 61 11.75 6.73 18.64
N ARG A 62 13.06 6.99 18.78
CA ARG A 62 13.99 6.04 19.40
C ARG A 62 13.63 5.76 20.87
N TRP A 63 13.34 6.79 21.65
CA TRP A 63 12.90 6.65 23.04
C TRP A 63 11.60 5.82 23.12
N GLN A 64 10.61 6.13 22.29
CA GLN A 64 9.35 5.39 22.24
C GLN A 64 9.55 3.92 21.87
N LEU A 65 10.38 3.62 20.88
CA LEU A 65 10.67 2.25 20.43
C LEU A 65 11.33 1.44 21.56
N LEU A 66 12.35 2.00 22.21
CA LEU A 66 13.04 1.33 23.31
C LEU A 66 12.14 1.16 24.54
N ARG A 67 11.28 2.13 24.83
CA ARG A 67 10.30 2.02 25.91
C ARG A 67 9.31 0.88 25.67
N LEU A 68 8.76 0.77 24.48
CA LEU A 68 7.90 -0.35 24.11
C LEU A 68 8.64 -1.70 24.16
N MET A 69 9.91 -1.73 23.72
CA MET A 69 10.74 -2.92 23.83
C MET A 69 10.95 -3.33 25.30
N ALA A 70 11.25 -2.38 26.19
CA ALA A 70 11.39 -2.64 27.63
C ALA A 70 10.08 -3.13 28.24
N GLN A 71 8.95 -2.48 27.94
CA GLN A 71 7.61 -2.89 28.36
C GLN A 71 7.30 -4.33 27.92
N ASN A 72 7.54 -4.65 26.64
CA ASN A 72 7.33 -6.01 26.14
C ASN A 72 8.20 -7.05 26.85
N LYS A 73 9.45 -6.71 27.22
CA LYS A 73 10.34 -7.60 27.97
C LYS A 73 9.97 -7.73 29.44
N CYS A 74 9.20 -6.78 29.99
CA CYS A 74 8.61 -6.83 31.32
C CYS A 74 7.19 -7.43 31.30
N ASP A 75 6.82 -8.18 30.27
CA ASP A 75 5.53 -8.85 30.10
C ASP A 75 4.31 -7.91 30.19
N THR A 76 4.49 -6.63 29.83
CA THR A 76 3.38 -5.69 29.74
C THR A 76 2.46 -6.05 28.58
N ILE A 77 1.17 -6.22 28.86
CA ILE A 77 0.14 -6.48 27.85
C ILE A 77 -0.23 -5.17 27.14
N PHE A 78 -0.17 -5.16 25.83
CA PHE A 78 -0.56 -4.01 25.01
C PHE A 78 -2.05 -4.05 24.71
N HIS A 79 -2.77 -2.98 25.04
CA HIS A 79 -4.21 -2.83 24.78
C HIS A 79 -4.51 -1.93 23.58
N SER A 80 -3.50 -1.43 22.90
CA SER A 80 -3.61 -0.56 21.71
C SER A 80 -2.40 -0.74 20.80
N ASP A 81 -2.61 -0.61 19.50
CA ASP A 81 -1.60 -0.66 18.43
C ASP A 81 -1.14 0.75 17.97
N SER A 82 -1.78 1.82 18.47
CA SER A 82 -1.64 3.16 17.92
C SER A 82 -0.19 3.68 17.90
N LEU A 83 0.55 3.50 18.99
CA LEU A 83 1.96 3.95 19.05
C LEU A 83 2.86 3.05 18.22
N GLN A 84 2.66 1.75 18.27
CA GLN A 84 3.42 0.77 17.49
C GLN A 84 3.24 1.01 15.99
N PHE A 85 2.02 1.30 15.54
CA PHE A 85 1.73 1.66 14.15
C PHE A 85 2.48 2.92 13.70
N ILE A 86 2.45 3.99 14.51
CA ILE A 86 3.19 5.23 14.23
C ILE A 86 4.71 4.98 14.14
N LEU A 87 5.24 4.08 14.98
CA LEU A 87 6.66 3.74 14.97
C LEU A 87 7.02 2.91 13.73
N THR A 88 6.18 1.96 13.35
CA THR A 88 6.38 1.16 12.14
C THR A 88 6.42 2.05 10.90
N ASP A 89 5.44 2.93 10.71
CA ASP A 89 5.41 3.90 9.60
C ASP A 89 6.66 4.81 9.58
N TYR A 90 7.10 5.27 10.73
CA TYR A 90 8.31 6.09 10.83
C TYR A 90 9.57 5.31 10.45
N TYR A 91 9.75 4.09 11.00
CA TYR A 91 10.96 3.32 10.79
C TYR A 91 11.03 2.66 9.41
N ASP A 92 9.92 2.40 8.76
CA ASP A 92 9.88 1.95 7.36
C ASP A 92 10.55 2.97 6.43
N ASN A 93 10.39 4.26 6.73
CA ASN A 93 10.95 5.34 5.94
C ASN A 93 12.34 5.84 6.41
N HIS A 94 12.70 5.61 7.69
CA HIS A 94 13.88 6.26 8.31
C HIS A 94 14.77 5.28 9.08
N GLY A 95 14.34 4.02 9.26
CA GLY A 95 15.01 3.06 10.11
C GLY A 95 16.06 2.21 9.41
N THR A 96 16.99 1.71 10.23
CA THR A 96 17.87 0.60 9.86
C THR A 96 17.06 -0.70 9.75
N PRO A 97 17.56 -1.76 9.08
CA PRO A 97 16.90 -3.07 9.04
C PRO A 97 16.51 -3.60 10.43
N ASN A 98 17.37 -3.47 11.43
CA ASN A 98 17.09 -3.93 12.79
C ASN A 98 16.00 -3.09 13.50
N GLU A 99 15.97 -1.79 13.27
CA GLU A 99 14.92 -0.92 13.84
C GLU A 99 13.56 -1.18 13.21
N ARG A 100 13.51 -1.40 11.89
CA ARG A 100 12.29 -1.82 11.19
C ARG A 100 11.79 -3.16 11.72
N MET A 101 12.68 -4.16 11.78
CA MET A 101 12.36 -5.48 12.35
C MET A 101 11.77 -5.36 13.76
N LEU A 102 12.37 -4.55 14.62
CA LEU A 102 11.88 -4.34 16.00
C LEU A 102 10.52 -3.64 16.01
N ALA A 103 10.30 -2.62 15.17
CA ALA A 103 9.04 -1.89 15.09
C ALA A 103 7.89 -2.81 14.65
N HIS A 104 8.06 -3.57 13.56
CA HIS A 104 7.09 -4.58 13.10
C HIS A 104 6.85 -5.68 14.15
N TYR A 105 7.91 -6.14 14.82
CA TYR A 105 7.77 -7.11 15.91
C TYR A 105 6.87 -6.59 17.05
N LEU A 106 7.11 -5.35 17.50
CA LEU A 106 6.31 -4.76 18.59
C LEU A 106 4.86 -4.49 18.16
N LEU A 107 4.63 -4.16 16.91
CA LEU A 107 3.28 -4.06 16.36
C LEU A 107 2.59 -5.44 16.33
N GLY A 108 3.33 -6.48 15.92
CA GLY A 108 2.86 -7.87 16.00
C GLY A 108 2.52 -8.30 17.41
N ARG A 109 3.34 -7.92 18.41
CA ARG A 109 3.05 -8.16 19.83
C ARG A 109 1.76 -7.49 20.29
N ALA A 110 1.55 -6.23 19.90
CA ALA A 110 0.30 -5.53 20.24
C ALA A 110 -0.92 -6.24 19.65
N TYR A 111 -0.87 -6.68 18.40
CA TYR A 111 -1.96 -7.46 17.81
C TYR A 111 -2.16 -8.82 18.48
N ALA A 112 -1.08 -9.50 18.85
CA ALA A 112 -1.16 -10.76 19.58
C ALA A 112 -1.84 -10.58 20.94
N ASP A 113 -1.46 -9.55 21.70
CA ASP A 113 -2.04 -9.22 23.00
C ASP A 113 -3.53 -8.81 22.89
N MET A 114 -3.93 -8.19 21.78
CA MET A 114 -5.33 -7.87 21.46
C MET A 114 -6.12 -9.04 20.88
N GLY A 115 -5.50 -10.21 20.69
CA GLY A 115 -6.14 -11.42 20.14
C GLY A 115 -6.30 -11.42 18.62
N ASP A 116 -5.71 -10.48 17.88
CA ASP A 116 -5.74 -10.44 16.41
C ASP A 116 -4.55 -11.23 15.83
N ALA A 117 -4.61 -12.56 15.95
CA ALA A 117 -3.54 -13.46 15.52
C ALA A 117 -3.15 -13.32 14.02
N PRO A 118 -4.08 -13.11 13.07
CA PRO A 118 -3.71 -12.91 11.67
C PRO A 118 -2.87 -11.66 11.43
N LYS A 119 -3.22 -10.53 12.06
CA LYS A 119 -2.40 -9.31 11.94
C LYS A 119 -1.06 -9.45 12.66
N ALA A 120 -1.05 -10.09 13.82
CA ALA A 120 0.19 -10.37 14.54
C ALA A 120 1.15 -11.20 13.70
N LEU A 121 0.66 -12.28 13.06
CA LEU A 121 1.45 -13.14 12.20
C LEU A 121 2.00 -12.39 10.99
N LYS A 122 1.18 -11.55 10.34
CA LYS A 122 1.61 -10.69 9.24
C LYS A 122 2.74 -9.75 9.68
N CYS A 123 2.59 -9.09 10.83
CA CYS A 123 3.63 -8.21 11.35
C CYS A 123 4.93 -8.95 11.69
N TYR A 124 4.86 -10.19 12.20
CA TYR A 124 6.05 -11.02 12.43
C TYR A 124 6.72 -11.44 11.12
N GLN A 125 5.95 -11.71 10.08
CA GLN A 125 6.50 -11.99 8.76
C GLN A 125 7.19 -10.74 8.18
N GLU A 126 6.53 -9.58 8.22
CA GLU A 126 7.12 -8.30 7.81
C GLU A 126 8.39 -7.97 8.62
N ALA A 127 8.39 -8.23 9.93
CA ALA A 127 9.57 -8.10 10.77
C ALA A 127 10.73 -8.98 10.28
N ALA A 128 10.45 -10.24 9.96
CA ALA A 128 11.47 -11.17 9.44
C ALA A 128 12.01 -10.74 8.06
N GLU A 129 11.15 -10.19 7.19
CA GLU A 129 11.52 -9.67 5.87
C GLU A 129 12.41 -8.40 5.98
N CYS A 130 12.23 -7.59 7.02
CA CYS A 130 13.08 -6.42 7.29
C CYS A 130 14.52 -6.78 7.68
N ALA A 131 14.77 -8.02 8.13
CA ALA A 131 16.09 -8.44 8.60
C ALA A 131 17.09 -8.56 7.45
N ASP A 132 18.20 -7.81 7.51
CA ASP A 132 19.31 -7.98 6.56
C ASP A 132 20.23 -9.11 7.03
N THR A 133 19.90 -10.34 6.62
CA THR A 133 20.66 -11.55 6.96
C THR A 133 22.02 -11.66 6.26
N THR A 134 22.34 -10.73 5.37
CA THR A 134 23.64 -10.65 4.70
C THR A 134 24.62 -9.76 5.46
N SER A 135 24.11 -8.88 6.34
CA SER A 135 24.90 -7.97 7.16
C SER A 135 25.45 -8.64 8.41
N LEU A 136 26.70 -8.34 8.75
CA LEU A 136 27.30 -8.72 10.05
C LEU A 136 26.60 -8.05 11.25
N GLY A 137 25.89 -6.94 11.01
CA GLY A 137 25.15 -6.20 12.02
C GLY A 137 23.70 -6.66 12.20
N CYS A 138 23.28 -7.78 11.59
CA CYS A 138 21.93 -8.33 11.79
C CYS A 138 21.68 -8.70 13.24
N ASP A 139 20.56 -8.27 13.81
CA ASP A 139 20.12 -8.68 15.15
C ASP A 139 19.49 -10.08 15.09
N TRP A 140 20.34 -11.10 15.04
CA TRP A 140 19.95 -12.50 15.02
C TRP A 140 19.12 -12.92 16.23
N ARG A 141 19.36 -12.28 17.38
CA ARG A 141 18.59 -12.52 18.61
C ARG A 141 17.15 -12.07 18.43
N GLN A 142 16.95 -10.83 17.95
CA GLN A 142 15.60 -10.31 17.70
C GLN A 142 14.89 -11.13 16.63
N LEU A 143 15.61 -11.51 15.55
CA LEU A 143 15.05 -12.35 14.49
C LEU A 143 14.61 -13.74 15.03
N SER A 144 15.41 -14.35 15.91
CA SER A 144 15.02 -15.60 16.59
C SER A 144 13.74 -15.44 17.41
N ILE A 145 13.62 -14.34 18.16
CA ILE A 145 12.42 -14.03 18.96
C ILE A 145 11.19 -13.85 18.05
N VAL A 146 11.33 -13.18 16.91
CA VAL A 146 10.24 -13.04 15.91
C VAL A 146 9.70 -14.40 15.51
N TYR A 147 10.57 -15.34 15.13
CA TYR A 147 10.15 -16.69 14.75
C TYR A 147 9.59 -17.51 15.93
N LEU A 148 10.09 -17.32 17.15
CA LEU A 148 9.50 -17.93 18.35
C LEU A 148 8.07 -17.47 18.55
N GLN A 149 7.80 -16.17 18.46
CA GLN A 149 6.46 -15.63 18.63
C GLN A 149 5.51 -16.02 17.49
N ALA A 150 6.02 -16.11 16.26
CA ALA A 150 5.24 -16.65 15.15
C ALA A 150 4.86 -18.14 15.39
N GLY A 151 5.81 -18.93 15.86
CA GLY A 151 5.57 -20.33 16.24
C GLY A 151 4.53 -20.49 17.34
N ASP A 152 4.60 -19.63 18.38
CA ASP A 152 3.60 -19.60 19.45
C ASP A 152 2.20 -19.30 18.92
N LEU A 153 2.07 -18.32 18.01
CA LEU A 153 0.80 -18.01 17.37
C LEU A 153 0.27 -19.20 16.55
N PHE A 154 1.12 -19.86 15.76
CA PHE A 154 0.71 -21.06 15.01
C PHE A 154 0.21 -22.14 15.96
N LEU A 155 0.94 -22.40 17.06
CA LEU A 155 0.54 -23.40 18.04
C LEU A 155 -0.81 -23.06 18.68
N MET A 156 -1.02 -21.79 19.04
CA MET A 156 -2.30 -21.29 19.57
C MET A 156 -3.46 -21.41 18.56
N GLN A 157 -3.17 -21.45 17.27
CA GLN A 157 -4.15 -21.67 16.20
C GLN A 157 -4.30 -23.15 15.80
N TYR A 158 -3.73 -24.09 16.59
CA TYR A 158 -3.73 -25.53 16.31
C TYR A 158 -3.03 -25.91 14.99
N LEU A 159 -1.95 -25.21 14.66
CA LEU A 159 -1.10 -25.45 13.50
C LEU A 159 0.31 -25.89 13.95
N PRO A 160 0.44 -27.11 14.53
CA PRO A 160 1.71 -27.53 15.15
C PRO A 160 2.84 -27.76 14.15
N ASN A 161 2.56 -28.09 12.90
CA ASN A 161 3.61 -28.27 11.88
C ASN A 161 4.25 -26.92 11.51
N GLU A 162 3.45 -25.89 11.30
CA GLU A 162 3.90 -24.52 11.02
C GLU A 162 4.65 -23.94 12.23
N ALA A 163 4.20 -24.27 13.44
CA ALA A 163 4.91 -23.93 14.66
C ALA A 163 6.30 -24.58 14.71
N LEU A 164 6.41 -25.87 14.39
CA LEU A 164 7.70 -26.59 14.33
C LEU A 164 8.68 -25.98 13.33
N GLU A 165 8.19 -25.60 12.15
CA GLU A 165 9.00 -24.92 11.14
C GLU A 165 9.53 -23.60 11.68
N SER A 166 8.67 -22.78 12.29
CA SER A 166 9.03 -21.49 12.89
C SER A 166 10.06 -21.65 14.02
N TYR A 167 9.84 -22.60 14.93
CA TYR A 167 10.79 -22.88 16.01
C TYR A 167 12.14 -23.41 15.51
N ALA A 168 12.14 -24.19 14.42
CA ALA A 168 13.39 -24.63 13.80
C ALA A 168 14.18 -23.50 13.16
N VAL A 169 13.50 -22.48 12.60
CA VAL A 169 14.14 -21.26 12.14
C VAL A 169 14.67 -20.46 13.33
N ALA A 170 13.90 -20.27 14.36
CA ALA A 170 14.30 -19.55 15.58
C ALA A 170 15.57 -20.14 16.20
N GLU A 171 15.63 -21.47 16.34
CA GLU A 171 16.81 -22.18 16.83
C GLU A 171 18.04 -21.91 15.98
N ARG A 172 17.93 -21.98 14.63
CA ARG A 172 19.05 -21.65 13.75
C ARG A 172 19.53 -20.21 13.90
N MET A 173 18.61 -19.24 14.12
CA MET A 173 18.97 -17.83 14.33
C MET A 173 19.66 -17.66 15.69
N ALA A 174 19.18 -18.33 16.74
CA ALA A 174 19.81 -18.33 18.07
C ALA A 174 21.24 -18.89 18.02
N HIS A 175 21.47 -19.95 17.25
CA HIS A 175 22.83 -20.48 17.04
C HIS A 175 23.77 -19.49 16.35
N ARG A 176 23.26 -18.67 15.43
CA ARG A 176 24.06 -17.62 14.76
C ARG A 176 24.52 -16.51 15.71
N PHE A 177 23.70 -16.18 16.69
CA PHE A 177 24.04 -15.22 17.75
C PHE A 177 24.82 -15.85 18.90
N VAL A 178 25.00 -17.19 18.91
CA VAL A 178 25.64 -17.96 19.99
C VAL A 178 24.87 -17.82 21.33
N ASP A 179 23.55 -17.57 21.27
CA ASP A 179 22.67 -17.54 22.45
C ASP A 179 22.18 -18.95 22.74
N ARG A 180 22.91 -19.65 23.62
CA ARG A 180 22.58 -21.04 23.98
C ARG A 180 21.23 -21.13 24.68
N ARG A 181 20.91 -20.18 25.56
CA ARG A 181 19.62 -20.15 26.28
C ARG A 181 18.43 -20.00 25.31
N LEU A 182 18.55 -19.09 24.34
CA LEU A 182 17.50 -18.88 23.34
C LEU A 182 17.33 -20.09 22.41
N SER A 183 18.43 -20.76 22.06
CA SER A 183 18.40 -22.00 21.27
C SER A 183 17.68 -23.13 22.02
N ILE A 184 17.98 -23.31 23.33
CA ILE A 184 17.30 -24.31 24.16
C ILE A 184 15.80 -23.98 24.29
N ASN A 185 15.45 -22.70 24.45
CA ASN A 185 14.05 -22.26 24.53
C ASN A 185 13.28 -22.59 23.23
N ALA A 186 13.91 -22.44 22.07
CA ALA A 186 13.31 -22.84 20.80
C ALA A 186 13.05 -24.36 20.75
N SER A 187 13.99 -25.16 21.27
CA SER A 187 13.81 -26.61 21.38
C SER A 187 12.73 -27.00 22.39
N GLU A 188 12.65 -26.29 23.53
CA GLU A 188 11.59 -26.48 24.53
C GLU A 188 10.18 -26.28 23.91
N ARG A 189 10.01 -25.21 23.10
CA ARG A 189 8.72 -24.93 22.43
C ARG A 189 8.32 -26.01 21.42
N LYS A 190 9.27 -26.68 20.78
CA LYS A 190 8.99 -27.82 19.92
C LYS A 190 8.35 -28.97 20.68
N ILE A 191 8.66 -29.15 22.00
CA ILE A 191 8.02 -30.17 22.83
C ILE A 191 6.51 -29.97 22.84
N LEU A 192 6.02 -28.73 22.97
CA LEU A 192 4.59 -28.41 22.96
C LEU A 192 3.96 -28.73 21.61
N ALA A 193 4.63 -28.45 20.50
CA ALA A 193 4.12 -28.75 19.18
C ALA A 193 4.09 -30.27 18.91
N TYR A 194 5.11 -31.03 19.32
CA TYR A 194 5.08 -32.49 19.27
C TYR A 194 4.00 -33.08 20.19
N HIS A 195 3.73 -32.42 21.31
CA HIS A 195 2.61 -32.77 22.16
C HIS A 195 1.28 -32.69 21.41
N GLU A 196 1.00 -31.59 20.72
CA GLU A 196 -0.23 -31.44 19.92
C GLU A 196 -0.34 -32.51 18.80
N LEU A 197 0.80 -32.91 18.23
CA LEU A 197 0.87 -33.98 17.24
C LEU A 197 0.78 -35.38 17.84
N SER A 198 0.73 -35.51 19.17
CA SER A 198 0.76 -36.80 19.89
C SER A 198 2.00 -37.67 19.57
N ASP A 199 3.12 -37.01 19.20
CA ASP A 199 4.41 -37.68 18.94
C ASP A 199 5.18 -37.85 20.25
N ILE A 200 4.79 -38.87 21.01
CA ILE A 200 5.30 -39.15 22.34
C ILE A 200 6.81 -39.43 22.35
N SER A 201 7.31 -40.12 21.31
CA SER A 201 8.72 -40.46 21.21
C SER A 201 9.61 -39.18 21.12
N ARG A 202 9.19 -38.20 20.32
CA ARG A 202 9.90 -36.92 20.20
C ARG A 202 9.74 -36.04 21.42
N VAL A 203 8.57 -36.03 22.05
CA VAL A 203 8.37 -35.32 23.33
C VAL A 203 9.35 -35.82 24.37
N ASP A 204 9.46 -37.15 24.55
CA ASP A 204 10.30 -37.74 25.58
C ASP A 204 11.81 -37.49 25.32
N SER A 205 12.28 -37.80 24.12
CA SER A 205 13.68 -37.60 23.76
C SER A 205 14.12 -36.14 23.80
N LEU A 206 13.26 -35.23 23.30
CA LEU A 206 13.57 -33.79 23.29
C LEU A 206 13.52 -33.18 24.69
N THR A 207 12.62 -33.64 25.55
CA THR A 207 12.57 -33.19 26.94
C THR A 207 13.84 -33.53 27.71
N ASP A 208 14.34 -34.77 27.57
CA ASP A 208 15.58 -35.18 28.22
C ASP A 208 16.76 -34.32 27.75
N LEU A 209 16.83 -34.00 26.45
CA LEU A 209 17.87 -33.14 25.88
C LEU A 209 17.77 -31.70 26.42
N VAL A 210 16.58 -31.09 26.35
CA VAL A 210 16.32 -29.72 26.82
C VAL A 210 16.64 -29.57 28.31
N HIS A 211 16.25 -30.56 29.13
CA HIS A 211 16.58 -30.61 30.55
C HIS A 211 18.09 -30.60 30.79
N GLN A 212 18.83 -31.49 30.09
CA GLN A 212 20.30 -31.53 30.20
C GLN A 212 20.99 -30.24 29.74
N ASP A 213 20.48 -29.65 28.67
CA ASP A 213 21.03 -28.43 28.12
C ASP A 213 20.80 -27.23 29.04
N TYR A 214 19.62 -27.11 29.69
CA TYR A 214 19.36 -26.08 30.71
C TYR A 214 20.22 -26.29 31.96
N ASP A 215 20.34 -27.53 32.43
CA ASP A 215 21.24 -27.84 33.58
C ASP A 215 22.69 -27.48 33.26
N ALA A 216 23.17 -27.75 32.06
CA ALA A 216 24.54 -27.45 31.64
C ALA A 216 24.85 -25.95 31.60
N ILE A 217 23.85 -25.07 31.48
CA ILE A 217 24.01 -23.62 31.56
C ILE A 217 23.60 -23.03 32.94
N GLY A 218 23.24 -23.90 33.91
CA GLY A 218 22.85 -23.50 35.26
C GLY A 218 21.44 -22.96 35.42
N GLU A 219 20.57 -23.12 34.41
CA GLU A 219 19.17 -22.68 34.40
C GLU A 219 18.26 -23.76 35.01
N THR A 220 18.45 -24.06 36.30
CA THR A 220 17.76 -25.17 36.99
C THR A 220 16.25 -25.04 37.03
N GLU A 221 15.72 -23.80 37.06
CA GLU A 221 14.27 -23.54 36.96
C GLU A 221 13.71 -23.99 35.63
N MET A 222 14.37 -23.60 34.52
CA MET A 222 13.95 -23.98 33.17
C MET A 222 14.08 -25.49 32.93
N ALA A 223 15.17 -26.10 33.45
CA ALA A 223 15.37 -27.53 33.42
C ALA A 223 14.23 -28.29 34.14
N SER A 224 13.80 -27.80 35.29
CA SER A 224 12.69 -28.36 36.05
C SER A 224 11.36 -28.23 35.30
N ARG A 225 11.10 -27.07 34.68
CA ARG A 225 9.89 -26.81 33.91
C ARG A 225 9.76 -27.73 32.69
N ALA A 226 10.86 -27.95 31.96
CA ALA A 226 10.89 -28.87 30.85
C ALA A 226 10.48 -30.30 31.26
N LEU A 227 11.02 -30.80 32.39
CA LEU A 227 10.64 -32.11 32.91
C LEU A 227 9.17 -32.16 33.35
N ALA A 228 8.63 -31.14 33.97
CA ALA A 228 7.23 -31.10 34.37
C ALA A 228 6.28 -31.23 33.17
N THR A 229 6.63 -30.68 32.00
CA THR A 229 5.85 -30.78 30.77
C THR A 229 5.74 -32.22 30.26
N SER A 230 6.82 -33.00 30.33
CA SER A 230 6.83 -34.38 29.84
C SER A 230 6.21 -35.39 30.81
N LEU A 231 6.07 -35.02 32.07
CA LEU A 231 5.57 -35.93 33.12
C LEU A 231 4.17 -36.52 32.81
N TYR A 232 3.32 -35.72 32.15
CA TYR A 232 2.01 -36.18 31.66
C TYR A 232 2.11 -37.44 30.79
N TYR A 233 3.05 -37.47 29.84
CA TYR A 233 3.21 -38.59 28.91
C TYR A 233 3.78 -39.83 29.57
N LEU A 234 4.75 -39.66 30.49
CA LEU A 234 5.28 -40.79 31.24
C LEU A 234 4.19 -41.50 32.04
N ILE A 235 3.31 -40.71 32.68
CA ILE A 235 2.17 -41.26 33.43
C ILE A 235 1.17 -41.90 32.49
N LYS A 236 0.82 -41.25 31.38
CA LYS A 236 -0.11 -41.80 30.38
C LYS A 236 0.39 -43.09 29.77
N ASN A 237 1.70 -43.23 29.55
CA ASN A 237 2.33 -44.43 29.01
C ASN A 237 2.69 -45.45 30.09
N CYS A 238 2.28 -45.25 31.36
CA CYS A 238 2.58 -46.11 32.48
C CYS A 238 4.08 -46.33 32.74
N ASP A 239 4.95 -45.42 32.33
CA ASP A 239 6.39 -45.45 32.69
C ASP A 239 6.57 -44.90 34.09
N THR A 240 6.21 -45.71 35.08
CA THR A 240 6.27 -45.35 36.49
C THR A 240 7.70 -45.17 37.02
N VAL A 241 8.69 -45.81 36.37
CA VAL A 241 10.09 -45.74 36.80
C VAL A 241 10.67 -44.37 36.44
N LYS A 242 10.52 -43.97 35.16
CA LYS A 242 11.01 -42.66 34.68
C LYS A 242 10.21 -41.52 35.34
N ALA A 243 8.87 -41.66 35.44
CA ALA A 243 8.02 -40.71 36.13
C ALA A 243 8.46 -40.47 37.59
N ARG A 244 8.72 -41.55 38.36
CA ARG A 244 9.23 -41.43 39.74
C ARG A 244 10.54 -40.69 39.82
N LYS A 245 11.48 -40.98 38.90
CA LYS A 245 12.78 -40.30 38.87
C LYS A 245 12.61 -38.78 38.61
N GLN A 246 11.78 -38.42 37.68
CA GLN A 246 11.49 -37.01 37.38
C GLN A 246 10.76 -36.33 38.55
N ILE A 247 9.75 -36.94 39.12
CA ILE A 247 9.03 -36.43 40.31
C ILE A 247 9.98 -36.18 41.45
N ASN A 248 10.88 -37.10 41.79
CA ASN A 248 11.85 -36.93 42.85
C ASN A 248 12.82 -35.76 42.57
N TYR A 249 13.27 -35.63 41.32
CA TYR A 249 14.08 -34.49 40.91
C TYR A 249 13.33 -33.17 41.10
N LEU A 250 12.11 -33.05 40.58
CA LEU A 250 11.28 -31.87 40.72
C LEU A 250 10.99 -31.51 42.18
N LEU A 251 10.60 -32.43 43.02
CA LEU A 251 10.33 -32.21 44.46
C LEU A 251 11.58 -31.78 45.21
N SER A 252 12.76 -32.26 44.82
CA SER A 252 14.03 -31.85 45.48
C SER A 252 14.46 -30.42 45.11
N HIS A 253 14.05 -29.90 43.97
CA HIS A 253 14.42 -28.58 43.46
C HIS A 253 13.34 -27.52 43.73
N ILE A 254 12.04 -27.87 43.58
CA ILE A 254 10.88 -26.98 43.75
C ILE A 254 10.77 -26.46 45.20
N GLY A 255 11.21 -27.23 46.21
CA GLY A 255 11.07 -26.87 47.62
C GLY A 255 12.02 -25.79 48.13
N ARG A 256 13.00 -25.36 47.36
CA ARG A 256 14.06 -24.42 47.81
C ARG A 256 13.91 -22.99 47.27
N GLU A 257 13.19 -22.80 46.17
CA GLU A 257 12.92 -21.50 45.55
C GLU A 257 11.51 -21.51 44.97
N LYS A 258 10.88 -20.34 44.78
CA LYS A 258 9.57 -20.23 44.04
C LYS A 258 9.77 -20.52 42.55
N ILE A 259 10.06 -21.76 42.20
CA ILE A 259 10.43 -22.20 40.86
C ILE A 259 9.22 -22.29 39.91
N MET A 260 8.01 -22.37 40.43
CA MET A 260 6.79 -22.49 39.62
C MET A 260 5.77 -21.42 39.97
N SER A 261 5.11 -20.91 38.96
CA SER A 261 3.92 -20.07 39.16
C SER A 261 2.79 -20.92 39.80
N THR A 262 1.81 -20.25 40.41
CA THR A 262 0.63 -20.90 41.00
C THR A 262 -0.04 -21.85 39.99
N SER A 263 -0.02 -21.50 38.72
CA SER A 263 -0.57 -22.26 37.62
C SER A 263 0.20 -23.56 37.38
N GLU A 264 1.50 -23.45 37.20
CA GLU A 264 2.39 -24.59 36.97
C GLU A 264 2.38 -25.55 38.15
N TRP A 265 2.32 -25.03 39.34
CA TRP A 265 2.19 -25.81 40.59
C TRP A 265 0.87 -26.60 40.64
N ALA A 266 -0.23 -26.00 40.20
CA ALA A 266 -1.52 -26.69 40.13
C ALA A 266 -1.48 -27.86 39.14
N PHE A 267 -0.92 -27.69 37.94
CA PHE A 267 -0.76 -28.76 36.95
C PHE A 267 0.23 -29.83 37.42
N PHE A 268 1.31 -29.45 38.11
CA PHE A 268 2.23 -30.41 38.71
C PHE A 268 1.53 -31.28 39.76
N ASN A 269 0.68 -30.69 40.62
CA ASN A 269 -0.15 -31.47 41.53
C ASN A 269 -1.11 -32.42 40.82
N ALA A 270 -1.64 -32.07 39.64
CA ALA A 270 -2.43 -32.96 38.83
C ALA A 270 -1.60 -34.21 38.37
N HIS A 271 -0.37 -33.96 37.93
CA HIS A 271 0.53 -35.05 37.55
C HIS A 271 0.91 -35.92 38.74
N LEU A 272 1.18 -35.36 39.92
CA LEU A 272 1.40 -36.13 41.13
C LEU A 272 0.17 -36.98 41.50
N GLY A 273 -1.02 -36.38 41.48
CA GLY A 273 -2.28 -37.11 41.70
C GLY A 273 -2.47 -38.31 40.75
N ASN A 274 -2.25 -38.06 39.47
CA ASN A 274 -2.34 -39.11 38.43
C ASN A 274 -1.27 -40.21 38.60
N TYR A 275 -0.03 -39.80 38.94
CA TYR A 275 1.04 -40.76 39.23
C TYR A 275 0.70 -41.67 40.42
N TYR A 276 0.23 -41.09 41.55
CA TYR A 276 -0.16 -41.85 42.71
C TYR A 276 -1.38 -42.74 42.44
N LEU A 277 -2.33 -42.31 41.63
CA LEU A 277 -3.38 -43.18 41.11
C LEU A 277 -2.80 -44.37 40.33
N LEU A 278 -1.87 -44.11 39.43
CA LEU A 278 -1.26 -45.15 38.58
C LEU A 278 -0.59 -46.25 39.42
N ILE A 279 0.11 -45.86 40.51
CA ILE A 279 0.76 -46.85 41.40
C ILE A 279 -0.14 -47.38 42.52
N GLY A 280 -1.44 -47.01 42.52
CA GLY A 280 -2.43 -47.54 43.50
C GLY A 280 -2.53 -46.80 44.83
N GLU A 281 -1.76 -45.74 45.03
CA GLU A 281 -1.72 -44.94 46.27
C GLU A 281 -2.86 -43.88 46.26
N THR A 282 -4.09 -44.35 46.45
CA THR A 282 -5.30 -43.54 46.33
C THR A 282 -5.42 -42.41 47.35
N ASP A 283 -4.88 -42.55 48.57
CA ASP A 283 -4.92 -41.49 49.58
C ASP A 283 -3.96 -40.32 49.26
N SER A 284 -2.79 -40.66 48.72
CA SER A 284 -1.85 -39.67 48.22
C SER A 284 -2.45 -38.91 47.03
N ALA A 285 -3.04 -39.61 46.06
CA ALA A 285 -3.71 -39.02 44.91
C ALA A 285 -4.82 -38.06 45.34
N GLU A 286 -5.69 -38.50 46.27
CA GLU A 286 -6.76 -37.66 46.81
C GLU A 286 -6.24 -36.33 47.40
N THR A 287 -5.15 -36.41 48.14
CA THR A 287 -4.52 -35.25 48.78
C THR A 287 -4.07 -34.21 47.74
N TYR A 288 -3.43 -34.66 46.68
CA TYR A 288 -2.97 -33.76 45.60
C TYR A 288 -4.14 -33.12 44.85
N PHE A 289 -5.16 -33.88 44.44
CA PHE A 289 -6.33 -33.30 43.75
C PHE A 289 -7.13 -32.35 44.66
N LYS A 290 -7.29 -32.65 45.93
CA LYS A 290 -7.91 -31.72 46.89
C LYS A 290 -7.08 -30.45 47.12
N THR A 291 -5.77 -30.56 47.05
CA THR A 291 -4.87 -29.39 47.14
C THR A 291 -5.04 -28.45 45.95
N MET A 292 -5.25 -29.02 44.75
CA MET A 292 -5.57 -28.19 43.56
C MET A 292 -6.83 -27.38 43.81
N LEU A 293 -7.92 -27.98 44.30
CA LEU A 293 -9.20 -27.29 44.54
C LEU A 293 -9.13 -26.22 45.64
N ARG A 294 -8.20 -26.34 46.56
CA ARG A 294 -8.01 -25.36 47.63
C ARG A 294 -7.21 -24.12 47.18
N ASN A 295 -6.30 -24.33 46.27
CA ASN A 295 -5.30 -23.30 45.93
C ASN A 295 -5.60 -22.55 44.64
N ASP A 296 -6.55 -23.06 43.82
CA ASP A 296 -6.79 -22.46 42.53
C ASP A 296 -8.26 -22.64 42.07
N ASP A 297 -8.89 -21.52 41.79
CA ASP A 297 -10.33 -21.47 41.40
C ASP A 297 -10.58 -21.54 39.91
N ARG A 298 -9.52 -21.57 39.06
CA ARG A 298 -9.66 -21.62 37.60
C ARG A 298 -10.35 -22.89 37.15
N LEU A 299 -11.19 -22.72 36.13
CA LEU A 299 -12.08 -23.78 35.62
C LEU A 299 -11.30 -25.00 35.16
N GLN A 300 -10.17 -24.81 34.44
CA GLN A 300 -9.32 -25.92 33.98
C GLN A 300 -8.76 -26.75 35.14
N ILE A 301 -8.32 -26.10 36.19
CA ILE A 301 -7.79 -26.76 37.37
C ILE A 301 -8.89 -27.58 38.06
N LYS A 302 -10.10 -27.02 38.20
CA LYS A 302 -11.26 -27.71 38.75
C LYS A 302 -11.62 -28.95 37.94
N ILE A 303 -11.60 -28.88 36.61
CA ILE A 303 -11.86 -30.00 35.70
C ILE A 303 -10.90 -31.17 36.00
N HIS A 304 -9.60 -30.88 36.01
CA HIS A 304 -8.58 -31.90 36.28
C HIS A 304 -8.72 -32.50 37.68
N ALA A 305 -8.95 -31.67 38.69
CA ALA A 305 -9.11 -32.12 40.08
C ALA A 305 -10.37 -32.95 40.28
N TYR A 306 -11.51 -32.56 39.71
CA TYR A 306 -12.76 -33.32 39.82
C TYR A 306 -12.66 -34.65 39.09
N HIS A 307 -12.07 -34.71 37.89
CA HIS A 307 -11.81 -35.93 37.16
C HIS A 307 -10.94 -36.87 37.98
N GLY A 308 -9.81 -36.40 38.52
CA GLY A 308 -8.94 -37.21 39.36
C GLY A 308 -9.60 -37.68 40.66
N LEU A 309 -10.42 -36.87 41.33
CA LEU A 309 -11.18 -37.28 42.51
C LEU A 309 -12.27 -38.29 42.17
N MET A 310 -12.93 -38.20 41.01
CA MET A 310 -13.85 -39.22 40.52
C MET A 310 -13.15 -40.57 40.44
N ASP A 311 -11.96 -40.62 39.80
CA ASP A 311 -11.18 -41.85 39.65
C ASP A 311 -10.71 -42.41 40.99
N VAL A 312 -10.25 -41.53 41.91
CA VAL A 312 -9.88 -41.92 43.29
C VAL A 312 -11.04 -42.61 44.01
N TYR A 313 -12.22 -41.98 44.02
CA TYR A 313 -13.37 -42.50 44.75
C TYR A 313 -14.00 -43.71 44.08
N GLN A 314 -13.89 -43.84 42.76
CA GLN A 314 -14.26 -45.05 42.04
C GLN A 314 -13.41 -46.23 42.52
N ARG A 315 -12.10 -46.07 42.62
CA ARG A 315 -11.18 -47.10 43.14
C ARG A 315 -11.42 -47.43 44.61
N LYS A 316 -11.83 -46.44 45.41
CA LYS A 316 -12.20 -46.64 46.82
C LYS A 316 -13.57 -47.22 47.04
N GLY A 317 -14.45 -47.33 45.98
CA GLY A 317 -15.79 -47.85 46.06
C GLY A 317 -16.82 -46.92 46.71
N TYR A 318 -16.56 -45.60 46.81
CA TYR A 318 -17.46 -44.62 47.45
C TYR A 318 -18.42 -44.01 46.42
N SER A 319 -19.55 -44.65 46.15
CA SER A 319 -20.50 -44.27 45.10
C SER A 319 -21.02 -42.82 45.21
N ASP A 320 -21.34 -42.36 46.43
CA ASP A 320 -21.83 -40.99 46.64
C ASP A 320 -20.78 -39.93 46.29
N SER A 321 -19.52 -40.22 46.59
CA SER A 321 -18.40 -39.36 46.23
C SER A 321 -18.14 -39.36 44.72
N VAL A 322 -18.26 -40.52 44.07
CA VAL A 322 -18.18 -40.64 42.59
C VAL A 322 -19.27 -39.78 41.96
N TYR A 323 -20.52 -39.91 42.37
CA TYR A 323 -21.63 -39.11 41.87
C TYR A 323 -21.39 -37.60 42.04
N LYS A 324 -20.98 -37.21 43.26
CA LYS A 324 -20.64 -35.79 43.59
C LYS A 324 -19.62 -35.21 42.61
N TYR A 325 -18.48 -35.90 42.44
CA TYR A 325 -17.38 -35.37 41.64
C TYR A 325 -17.62 -35.51 40.13
N THR A 326 -18.40 -36.51 39.69
CA THR A 326 -18.87 -36.59 38.30
C THR A 326 -19.75 -35.41 37.95
N ASN A 327 -20.73 -35.05 38.78
CA ASN A 327 -21.55 -33.86 38.53
C ASN A 327 -20.72 -32.58 38.53
N ALA A 328 -19.79 -32.43 39.46
CA ALA A 328 -18.91 -31.28 39.51
C ALA A 328 -18.02 -31.19 38.26
N TYR A 329 -17.49 -32.31 37.80
CA TYR A 329 -16.73 -32.41 36.55
C TYR A 329 -17.57 -32.05 35.33
N CYS A 330 -18.77 -32.61 35.16
CA CYS A 330 -19.65 -32.31 34.03
C CYS A 330 -19.98 -30.83 33.98
N ASN A 331 -20.40 -30.22 35.09
CA ASN A 331 -20.73 -28.81 35.14
C ASN A 331 -19.53 -27.91 34.80
N ALA A 332 -18.33 -28.23 35.30
CA ALA A 332 -17.12 -27.50 35.00
C ALA A 332 -16.70 -27.68 33.53
N ASN A 333 -16.79 -28.89 33.01
CA ASN A 333 -16.45 -29.23 31.63
C ASN A 333 -17.38 -28.55 30.63
N ASP A 334 -18.69 -28.56 30.89
CA ASP A 334 -19.69 -27.88 30.04
C ASP A 334 -19.43 -26.38 30.00
N SER A 335 -19.16 -25.78 31.16
CA SER A 335 -18.79 -24.37 31.22
C SER A 335 -17.51 -24.05 30.41
N SER A 336 -16.51 -24.94 30.50
CA SER A 336 -15.26 -24.84 29.74
C SER A 336 -15.50 -24.98 28.23
N ASN A 337 -16.35 -25.90 27.82
CA ASN A 337 -16.69 -26.12 26.42
C ASN A 337 -17.39 -24.89 25.83
N ILE A 338 -18.36 -24.30 26.56
CA ILE A 338 -19.02 -23.04 26.14
C ILE A 338 -17.98 -21.95 25.90
N PHE A 339 -17.03 -21.80 26.83
CA PHE A 339 -15.98 -20.80 26.71
C PHE A 339 -15.06 -21.04 25.53
N ARG A 340 -14.66 -22.31 25.30
CA ARG A 340 -13.85 -22.69 24.12
C ARG A 340 -14.57 -22.47 22.80
N TYR A 341 -15.87 -22.79 22.73
CA TYR A 341 -16.65 -22.53 21.52
C TYR A 341 -16.76 -21.03 21.21
N ALA A 342 -16.97 -20.20 22.26
CA ALA A 342 -16.99 -18.76 22.10
C ALA A 342 -15.63 -18.22 21.60
N GLU A 343 -14.54 -18.70 22.18
CA GLU A 343 -13.18 -18.34 21.77
C GLU A 343 -12.87 -18.78 20.34
N GLN A 344 -13.24 -20.02 19.97
CA GLN A 344 -13.08 -20.51 18.59
C GLN A 344 -13.89 -19.68 17.59
N LEU A 345 -15.12 -19.32 17.94
CA LEU A 345 -15.95 -18.45 17.11
C LEU A 345 -15.34 -17.07 16.93
N GLU A 346 -14.77 -16.51 17.99
CA GLU A 346 -14.07 -15.24 17.95
C GLU A 346 -12.82 -15.30 17.05
N LYS A 347 -12.05 -16.39 17.15
CA LYS A 347 -10.90 -16.65 16.25
C LYS A 347 -11.34 -16.74 14.79
N VAL A 348 -12.39 -17.49 14.48
CA VAL A 348 -12.96 -17.58 13.12
C VAL A 348 -13.45 -16.21 12.63
N ASN A 349 -14.11 -15.43 13.48
CA ASN A 349 -14.55 -14.08 13.16
C ASN A 349 -13.38 -13.11 12.92
N SER A 350 -12.29 -13.25 13.67
CA SER A 350 -11.08 -12.43 13.48
C SER A 350 -10.41 -12.76 12.15
N LEU A 351 -10.29 -14.03 11.78
CA LEU A 351 -9.81 -14.49 10.47
C LEU A 351 -10.67 -13.98 9.32
N TYR A 352 -12.00 -14.07 9.47
CA TYR A 352 -12.93 -13.56 8.46
C TYR A 352 -12.83 -12.04 8.29
N ARG A 353 -12.72 -11.30 9.42
CA ARG A 353 -12.53 -9.83 9.39
C ARG A 353 -11.20 -9.46 8.74
N TYR A 354 -10.13 -10.20 9.04
CA TYR A 354 -8.81 -10.02 8.43
C TYR A 354 -8.87 -10.22 6.91
N ASP A 355 -9.35 -11.38 6.43
CA ASP A 355 -9.50 -11.67 5.00
C ASP A 355 -10.33 -10.60 4.28
N ARG A 356 -11.42 -10.15 4.90
CA ARG A 356 -12.25 -9.07 4.36
C ARG A 356 -11.51 -7.73 4.30
N MET A 357 -10.70 -7.40 5.31
CA MET A 357 -9.90 -6.18 5.33
C MET A 357 -8.77 -6.25 4.31
N GLU A 358 -8.08 -7.37 4.21
CA GLU A 358 -7.01 -7.60 3.24
C GLU A 358 -7.53 -7.48 1.81
N ARG A 359 -8.66 -8.12 1.50
CA ARG A 359 -9.32 -7.96 0.18
C ARG A 359 -9.69 -6.50 -0.10
N LYS A 360 -10.20 -5.77 0.88
CA LYS A 360 -10.50 -4.34 0.72
C LYS A 360 -9.23 -3.51 0.53
N ALA A 361 -8.17 -3.80 1.28
CA ALA A 361 -6.88 -3.13 1.13
C ALA A 361 -6.28 -3.40 -0.26
N ALA A 362 -6.25 -4.66 -0.70
CA ALA A 362 -5.77 -5.04 -2.03
C ALA A 362 -6.58 -4.38 -3.16
N LEU A 363 -7.92 -4.32 -3.04
CA LEU A 363 -8.78 -3.62 -4.00
C LEU A 363 -8.53 -2.11 -4.01
N SER A 364 -8.32 -1.50 -2.82
CA SER A 364 -8.00 -0.09 -2.69
C SER A 364 -6.63 0.25 -3.29
N GLU A 365 -5.64 -0.60 -3.04
CA GLU A 365 -4.30 -0.46 -3.59
C GLU A 365 -4.30 -0.62 -5.12
N ALA A 366 -4.95 -1.65 -5.64
CA ALA A 366 -5.12 -1.84 -7.08
C ALA A 366 -5.84 -0.64 -7.74
N ALA A 367 -6.86 -0.09 -7.08
CA ALA A 367 -7.54 1.11 -7.54
C ALA A 367 -6.63 2.35 -7.53
N SER A 368 -5.78 2.49 -6.50
CA SER A 368 -4.78 3.56 -6.40
C SER A 368 -3.72 3.43 -7.48
N GLN A 369 -3.14 2.25 -7.66
CA GLN A 369 -2.15 1.98 -8.72
C GLN A 369 -2.73 2.26 -10.11
N ARG A 370 -3.99 1.85 -10.35
CA ARG A 370 -4.69 2.14 -11.60
C ARG A 370 -4.86 3.64 -11.83
N LYS A 371 -5.22 4.42 -10.79
CA LYS A 371 -5.30 5.89 -10.87
C LYS A 371 -3.95 6.51 -11.19
N THR A 372 -2.90 6.10 -10.50
CA THR A 372 -1.53 6.57 -10.73
C THR A 372 -1.06 6.24 -12.15
N PHE A 373 -1.32 5.02 -12.62
CA PHE A 373 -1.03 4.62 -14.00
C PHE A 373 -1.75 5.50 -15.03
N ILE A 374 -3.06 5.75 -14.84
CA ILE A 374 -3.84 6.61 -15.73
C ILE A 374 -3.28 8.04 -15.76
N ILE A 375 -2.95 8.60 -14.58
CA ILE A 375 -2.35 9.93 -14.48
C ILE A 375 -1.00 9.98 -15.23
N THR A 376 -0.17 8.97 -15.04
CA THR A 376 1.14 8.89 -15.72
C THR A 376 0.98 8.81 -17.23
N VAL A 377 0.02 8.02 -17.74
CA VAL A 377 -0.27 7.93 -19.18
C VAL A 377 -0.79 9.26 -19.72
N ILE A 378 -1.68 9.95 -19.00
CA ILE A 378 -2.18 11.27 -19.40
C ILE A 378 -1.03 12.30 -19.49
N LEU A 379 -0.13 12.30 -18.50
CA LEU A 379 1.03 13.18 -18.51
C LEU A 379 1.97 12.90 -19.69
N LEU A 380 2.23 11.62 -19.98
CA LEU A 380 3.05 11.24 -21.13
C LEU A 380 2.40 11.65 -22.45
N VAL A 381 1.10 11.40 -22.62
CA VAL A 381 0.37 11.81 -23.84
C VAL A 381 0.38 13.34 -23.98
N SER A 382 0.16 14.09 -22.89
CA SER A 382 0.20 15.56 -22.92
C SER A 382 1.59 16.08 -23.29
N ALA A 383 2.65 15.46 -22.77
CA ALA A 383 4.02 15.81 -23.11
C ALA A 383 4.32 15.55 -24.61
N VAL A 384 3.89 14.42 -25.14
CA VAL A 384 4.02 14.10 -26.58
C VAL A 384 3.26 15.11 -27.44
N LEU A 385 2.03 15.49 -27.05
CA LEU A 385 1.24 16.49 -27.75
C LEU A 385 1.92 17.86 -27.72
N LEU A 386 2.48 18.28 -26.59
CA LEU A 386 3.21 19.54 -26.47
C LEU A 386 4.46 19.56 -27.37
N VAL A 387 5.22 18.45 -27.37
CA VAL A 387 6.40 18.32 -28.23
C VAL A 387 5.98 18.34 -29.71
N SER A 388 4.92 17.63 -30.08
CA SER A 388 4.38 17.62 -31.45
C SER A 388 3.91 19.01 -31.88
N ALA A 389 3.19 19.72 -31.02
CA ALA A 389 2.75 21.08 -31.28
C ALA A 389 3.94 22.03 -31.43
N PHE A 390 4.96 21.90 -30.58
CA PHE A 390 6.19 22.69 -30.68
C PHE A 390 6.95 22.42 -32.00
N LEU A 391 7.09 21.15 -32.37
CA LEU A 391 7.75 20.78 -33.63
C LEU A 391 6.94 21.26 -34.84
N PHE A 392 5.61 21.15 -34.79
CA PHE A 392 4.72 21.68 -35.82
C PHE A 392 4.85 23.21 -35.96
N PHE A 393 4.87 23.92 -34.82
CA PHE A 393 5.06 25.37 -34.81
C PHE A 393 6.44 25.78 -35.35
N ARG A 394 7.51 25.08 -34.93
CA ARG A 394 8.85 25.29 -35.50
C ARG A 394 8.89 24.97 -37.01
N HIS A 395 8.24 23.89 -37.45
CA HIS A 395 8.16 23.57 -38.88
C HIS A 395 7.44 24.67 -39.67
N LYS A 396 6.31 25.16 -39.15
CA LYS A 396 5.55 26.28 -39.74
C LYS A 396 6.37 27.56 -39.81
N GLN A 397 7.11 27.88 -38.75
CA GLN A 397 8.03 29.03 -38.75
C GLN A 397 9.16 28.87 -39.80
N MET A 398 9.73 27.66 -39.91
CA MET A 398 10.76 27.38 -40.91
C MET A 398 10.22 27.52 -42.33
N LEU A 399 9.01 27.01 -42.60
CA LEU A 399 8.34 27.19 -43.88
C LEU A 399 8.05 28.67 -44.19
N ALA A 400 7.61 29.44 -43.18
CA ALA A 400 7.39 30.86 -43.33
C ALA A 400 8.70 31.62 -43.64
N LYS A 401 9.79 31.29 -42.89
CA LYS A 401 11.13 31.87 -43.16
C LYS A 401 11.63 31.51 -44.56
N ARG A 402 11.44 30.25 -45.01
CA ARG A 402 11.80 29.81 -46.38
C ARG A 402 11.01 30.57 -47.44
N LYS A 403 9.69 30.78 -47.22
CA LYS A 403 8.86 31.58 -48.14
C LYS A 403 9.34 33.03 -48.20
N LEU A 404 9.65 33.65 -47.03
CA LEU A 404 10.15 35.00 -46.96
C LEU A 404 11.50 35.14 -47.67
N MET A 405 12.41 34.16 -47.45
CA MET A 405 13.73 34.12 -48.09
C MET A 405 13.61 33.96 -49.63
N LEU A 406 12.67 33.12 -50.09
CA LEU A 406 12.40 32.96 -51.51
C LEU A 406 11.78 34.22 -52.14
N GLN A 407 10.95 34.95 -51.36
CA GLN A 407 10.41 36.26 -51.80
C GLN A 407 11.50 37.34 -51.84
N ALA A 408 12.40 37.34 -50.85
CA ALA A 408 13.54 38.27 -50.82
C ALA A 408 14.51 38.01 -51.98
N THR A 409 14.81 36.77 -52.33
CA THR A 409 15.62 36.43 -53.51
C THR A 409 14.93 36.88 -54.81
N LYS A 410 13.64 36.60 -54.94
CA LYS A 410 12.89 37.07 -56.12
C LYS A 410 12.85 38.62 -56.21
N TYR A 411 12.74 39.28 -55.08
CA TYR A 411 12.78 40.75 -55.03
C TYR A 411 14.16 41.29 -55.45
N ASN A 412 15.25 40.67 -54.93
CA ASN A 412 16.62 41.04 -55.33
C ASN A 412 16.88 40.79 -56.81
N ASP A 413 16.45 39.60 -57.32
CA ASP A 413 16.57 39.28 -58.76
C ASP A 413 15.80 40.30 -59.65
N LEU A 414 14.60 40.70 -59.18
CA LEU A 414 13.79 41.70 -59.90
C LEU A 414 14.42 43.09 -59.83
N THR A 415 15.06 43.43 -58.69
CA THR A 415 15.76 44.71 -58.48
C THR A 415 17.03 44.79 -59.34
N GLU A 416 17.80 43.68 -59.44
CA GLU A 416 18.95 43.59 -60.32
C GLU A 416 18.53 43.69 -61.81
N MET A 417 17.45 43.02 -62.21
CA MET A 417 16.89 43.15 -63.55
C MET A 417 16.45 44.59 -63.83
N TYR A 418 15.82 45.27 -62.86
CA TYR A 418 15.40 46.65 -63.01
C TYR A 418 16.63 47.59 -63.17
N HIS A 419 17.68 47.42 -62.36
CA HIS A 419 18.91 48.15 -62.45
C HIS A 419 19.65 47.92 -63.80
N SER A 420 19.70 46.63 -64.23
CA SER A 420 20.27 46.29 -65.54
C SER A 420 19.51 46.98 -66.68
N MET A 421 18.15 46.86 -66.67
CA MET A 421 17.34 47.53 -67.69
C MET A 421 17.40 49.04 -67.61
N SER A 422 17.50 49.61 -66.40
CA SER A 422 17.69 51.07 -66.23
C SER A 422 19.04 51.52 -66.80
N LYS A 423 20.11 50.76 -66.52
CA LYS A 423 21.42 51.01 -67.09
C LYS A 423 21.45 50.94 -68.62
N ASP A 424 20.82 49.82 -69.16
CA ASP A 424 20.68 49.69 -70.63
C ASP A 424 19.87 50.82 -71.25
N LEU A 425 18.87 51.37 -70.50
CA LEU A 425 18.07 52.49 -70.93
C LEU A 425 18.90 53.81 -70.94
N ASP A 426 19.73 53.99 -69.91
CA ASP A 426 20.62 55.16 -69.82
C ASP A 426 21.78 55.10 -70.86
N GLU A 427 22.31 53.89 -71.10
CA GLU A 427 23.28 53.67 -72.20
C GLU A 427 22.65 53.96 -73.57
N MET A 428 21.38 53.58 -73.80
CA MET A 428 20.66 53.86 -75.04
C MET A 428 20.22 55.30 -75.15
N LYS A 429 20.09 56.07 -74.09
CA LYS A 429 19.86 57.52 -74.11
C LYS A 429 21.11 58.32 -74.48
N THR A 430 22.30 57.78 -74.26
CA THR A 430 23.57 58.37 -74.58
C THR A 430 23.99 58.16 -76.06
N GLU A 431 23.55 57.03 -76.67
CA GLU A 431 23.72 56.78 -78.10
C GLU A 431 22.57 57.39 -78.89
N LYS A 432 22.79 58.65 -79.34
CA LYS A 432 21.89 59.43 -80.14
C LYS A 432 21.83 58.87 -81.55
N PHE A 433 20.90 57.92 -81.88
CA PHE A 433 20.27 57.81 -83.18
C PHE A 433 19.21 56.65 -83.17
N ASP A 434 18.01 56.94 -83.66
CA ASP A 434 16.88 55.99 -84.06
C ASP A 434 16.25 55.10 -82.97
N LEU A 435 15.81 55.67 -81.81
CA LEU A 435 15.30 54.80 -80.77
C LEU A 435 13.94 55.12 -80.14
N THR A 436 13.08 55.85 -80.84
CA THR A 436 11.71 56.15 -80.34
C THR A 436 10.78 54.89 -80.24
N SER A 437 10.97 53.88 -81.07
CA SER A 437 10.13 52.64 -81.00
C SER A 437 10.62 51.68 -79.90
N ALA A 438 11.92 51.55 -79.72
CA ALA A 438 12.49 50.60 -78.70
C ALA A 438 12.37 51.17 -77.26
N LEU A 439 12.39 52.50 -77.13
CA LEU A 439 12.19 53.20 -75.86
C LEU A 439 10.77 52.98 -75.33
N ALA A 440 9.76 53.10 -76.19
CA ALA A 440 8.35 52.92 -75.83
C ALA A 440 8.02 51.42 -75.41
N GLU A 441 8.71 50.46 -76.03
CA GLU A 441 8.51 49.05 -75.69
C GLU A 441 9.15 48.69 -74.33
N LYS A 442 10.34 49.26 -74.02
CA LYS A 442 11.00 49.01 -72.72
C LYS A 442 10.33 49.80 -71.58
N GLU A 443 9.85 51.04 -71.79
CA GLU A 443 9.04 51.77 -70.82
C GLU A 443 7.73 51.05 -70.51
N LYS A 444 7.10 50.45 -71.51
CA LYS A 444 5.89 49.63 -71.29
C LYS A 444 6.16 48.38 -70.47
N LYS A 445 7.34 47.75 -70.64
CA LYS A 445 7.76 46.60 -69.82
C LYS A 445 8.11 47.03 -68.39
N LEU A 446 8.70 48.18 -68.16
CA LEU A 446 8.98 48.77 -66.86
C LEU A 446 7.70 49.13 -66.09
N ALA A 447 6.69 49.68 -66.76
CA ALA A 447 5.38 50.01 -66.18
C ALA A 447 4.61 48.73 -65.74
N VAL A 448 4.73 47.66 -66.51
CA VAL A 448 4.11 46.34 -66.15
C VAL A 448 4.79 45.71 -64.97
N LEU A 449 6.12 45.86 -64.80
CA LEU A 449 6.87 45.38 -63.65
C LEU A 449 6.55 46.19 -62.39
N GLY A 450 6.41 47.52 -62.50
CA GLY A 450 6.01 48.40 -61.39
C GLY A 450 4.62 48.04 -60.82
N LYS A 451 3.66 47.77 -61.72
CA LYS A 451 2.32 47.38 -61.34
C LYS A 451 2.26 46.01 -60.63
N ARG A 452 3.16 45.09 -60.95
CA ARG A 452 3.27 43.78 -60.27
C ARG A 452 3.86 43.90 -58.86
N ILE A 453 4.66 44.92 -58.59
CA ILE A 453 5.22 45.18 -57.24
C ILE A 453 4.12 45.75 -56.33
N GLU A 454 3.25 46.65 -56.82
CA GLU A 454 2.12 47.19 -56.06
C GLU A 454 1.01 46.14 -55.78
N GLU A 455 0.78 45.20 -56.71
CA GLU A 455 -0.20 44.10 -56.48
C GLU A 455 0.25 43.10 -55.41
N PHE A 456 1.56 42.99 -55.15
CA PHE A 456 2.10 42.09 -54.13
C PHE A 456 1.98 42.65 -52.68
N ASP A 457 1.98 43.96 -52.53
CA ASP A 457 1.85 44.61 -51.22
C ASP A 457 0.42 44.60 -50.68
N ALA A 458 -0.59 44.44 -51.58
CA ALA A 458 -2.01 44.43 -51.23
C ALA A 458 -2.54 43.07 -50.69
N VAL A 459 -1.75 41.99 -50.80
CA VAL A 459 -2.19 40.63 -50.43
C VAL A 459 -1.85 40.28 -48.96
N VAL A 460 -1.04 41.08 -48.27
CA VAL A 460 -0.56 40.78 -46.92
C VAL A 460 -1.56 41.14 -45.79
N HIS A 461 -2.61 41.91 -46.06
CA HIS A 461 -3.57 42.33 -45.04
C HIS A 461 -5.02 41.97 -45.36
N ARG A 462 -5.43 40.68 -45.07
CA ARG A 462 -6.83 40.35 -44.73
C ARG A 462 -6.94 39.00 -44.01
N LEU A 463 -7.12 39.03 -42.69
CA LEU A 463 -7.78 38.00 -41.87
C LEU A 463 -9.17 38.51 -41.49
N PRO A 464 -10.26 37.72 -41.58
CA PRO A 464 -11.57 38.18 -41.14
C PRO A 464 -11.76 37.98 -39.64
N GLU A 465 -12.20 39.03 -38.93
CA GLU A 465 -12.67 39.00 -37.57
C GLU A 465 -14.08 38.44 -37.48
N ASP A 466 -14.28 37.40 -36.61
CA ASP A 466 -15.55 36.76 -36.36
C ASP A 466 -16.36 37.51 -35.29
N ALA A 467 -17.69 37.58 -35.48
CA ALA A 467 -18.60 38.32 -34.65
C ALA A 467 -18.91 37.65 -33.28
N PRO A 468 -19.13 38.42 -32.19
CA PRO A 468 -19.09 37.97 -30.78
C PRO A 468 -20.20 36.99 -30.34
N GLU A 469 -21.38 37.00 -30.94
CA GLU A 469 -22.57 36.28 -30.44
C GLU A 469 -22.62 34.77 -30.74
N ALA A 470 -22.12 34.32 -31.87
CA ALA A 470 -22.01 32.91 -32.21
C ALA A 470 -21.00 32.19 -31.28
N SER A 471 -19.93 32.89 -30.92
CA SER A 471 -18.90 32.39 -30.03
C SER A 471 -19.42 32.07 -28.62
N LYS A 472 -20.43 32.79 -28.11
CA LYS A 472 -20.98 32.60 -26.78
C LYS A 472 -21.82 31.33 -26.69
N LEU A 473 -22.75 31.12 -27.62
CA LEU A 473 -23.62 29.93 -27.65
C LEU A 473 -22.80 28.62 -27.77
N PHE A 474 -21.78 28.61 -28.63
CA PHE A 474 -20.92 27.45 -28.81
C PHE A 474 -20.06 27.19 -27.58
N LYS A 475 -19.51 28.23 -26.92
CA LYS A 475 -18.78 28.11 -25.65
C LYS A 475 -19.66 27.56 -24.54
N ASP A 476 -20.92 27.99 -24.46
CA ASP A 476 -21.86 27.51 -23.45
C ASP A 476 -22.23 26.02 -23.68
N LEU A 477 -22.40 25.60 -24.94
CA LEU A 477 -22.61 24.19 -25.28
C LEU A 477 -21.39 23.31 -24.95
N HIS A 478 -20.17 23.77 -25.24
CA HIS A 478 -18.94 23.06 -24.82
C HIS A 478 -18.85 22.95 -23.29
N LYS A 479 -19.16 24.02 -22.57
CA LYS A 479 -19.16 24.03 -21.10
C LYS A 479 -20.24 23.08 -20.52
N LYS A 480 -21.38 22.93 -21.16
CA LYS A 480 -22.40 21.94 -20.79
C LYS A 480 -21.91 20.52 -21.03
N ALA A 481 -21.32 20.25 -22.17
CA ALA A 481 -20.75 18.96 -22.47
C ALA A 481 -19.68 18.53 -21.45
N THR A 482 -18.80 19.44 -21.03
CA THR A 482 -17.79 19.16 -19.99
C THR A 482 -18.38 18.87 -18.62
N LYS A 483 -19.59 19.39 -18.33
CA LYS A 483 -20.35 19.08 -17.10
C LYS A 483 -21.18 17.81 -17.20
N GLY A 484 -21.22 17.14 -18.34
CA GLY A 484 -22.04 15.96 -18.58
C GLY A 484 -23.54 16.27 -18.76
N GLU A 485 -23.90 17.53 -19.04
CA GLU A 485 -25.28 17.99 -19.18
C GLU A 485 -25.74 17.91 -20.66
N LYS A 486 -26.99 17.50 -20.86
CA LYS A 486 -27.60 17.47 -22.21
C LYS A 486 -28.01 18.86 -22.66
N ALA A 487 -27.91 19.11 -23.96
CA ALA A 487 -28.44 20.33 -24.53
C ALA A 487 -29.99 20.31 -24.52
N THR A 488 -30.58 21.44 -24.18
CA THR A 488 -32.04 21.63 -24.24
C THR A 488 -32.50 21.76 -25.69
N PHE A 489 -33.80 21.51 -25.93
CA PHE A 489 -34.37 21.67 -27.27
C PHE A 489 -34.22 23.13 -27.78
N SER A 490 -34.40 24.12 -26.90
CA SER A 490 -34.20 25.53 -27.22
C SER A 490 -32.79 25.88 -27.66
N GLU A 491 -31.78 25.33 -26.99
CA GLU A 491 -30.36 25.54 -27.33
C GLU A 491 -29.98 24.93 -28.65
N LEU A 492 -30.47 23.73 -28.94
CA LEU A 492 -30.26 23.08 -30.24
C LEU A 492 -31.01 23.80 -31.38
N GLN A 493 -32.16 24.42 -31.08
CA GLN A 493 -32.91 25.23 -32.03
C GLN A 493 -32.17 26.56 -32.30
N SER A 494 -31.64 27.22 -31.29
CA SER A 494 -30.82 28.43 -31.40
C SER A 494 -29.56 28.15 -32.20
N MET A 495 -28.86 27.02 -31.93
CA MET A 495 -27.69 26.61 -32.72
C MET A 495 -28.03 26.48 -34.22
N ARG A 496 -29.13 25.83 -34.55
CA ARG A 496 -29.60 25.69 -35.97
C ARG A 496 -29.95 27.02 -36.61
N ALA A 497 -30.60 27.93 -35.87
CA ALA A 497 -30.95 29.26 -36.37
C ALA A 497 -29.68 30.06 -36.70
N VAL A 498 -28.71 30.13 -35.78
CA VAL A 498 -27.43 30.80 -35.98
C VAL A 498 -26.66 30.22 -37.17
N LEU A 499 -26.65 28.89 -37.36
CA LEU A 499 -25.97 28.25 -38.45
C LEU A 499 -26.70 28.43 -39.78
N SER A 500 -28.05 28.44 -39.79
CA SER A 500 -28.85 28.74 -40.97
C SER A 500 -28.63 30.14 -41.50
N GLU A 501 -28.41 31.11 -40.60
CA GLU A 501 -28.15 32.51 -40.96
C GLU A 501 -26.72 32.73 -41.46
N ARG A 502 -25.72 32.15 -40.81
CA ARG A 502 -24.29 32.41 -41.05
C ARG A 502 -23.62 31.43 -42.02
N ALA A 503 -24.04 30.17 -41.99
CA ALA A 503 -23.56 29.12 -42.89
C ALA A 503 -24.65 28.69 -43.88
N SER A 504 -25.43 29.62 -44.36
CA SER A 504 -26.63 29.37 -45.19
C SER A 504 -26.32 28.46 -46.36
N ARG A 505 -25.18 28.59 -47.00
CA ARG A 505 -24.76 27.78 -48.15
C ARG A 505 -24.46 26.33 -47.79
N PHE A 506 -23.78 26.08 -46.68
CA PHE A 506 -23.50 24.74 -46.18
C PHE A 506 -24.79 24.06 -45.72
N VAL A 507 -25.61 24.78 -44.98
CA VAL A 507 -26.93 24.29 -44.56
C VAL A 507 -27.82 23.98 -45.75
N GLN A 508 -27.82 24.82 -46.79
CA GLN A 508 -28.55 24.59 -48.01
C GLN A 508 -28.01 23.38 -48.77
N SER A 509 -26.70 23.19 -48.87
CA SER A 509 -26.09 22.02 -49.50
C SER A 509 -26.45 20.73 -48.82
N LEU A 510 -26.52 20.71 -47.51
CA LEU A 510 -26.98 19.52 -46.76
C LEU A 510 -28.48 19.23 -46.99
N ARG A 511 -29.30 20.26 -47.19
CA ARG A 511 -30.74 20.11 -47.46
C ARG A 511 -31.07 19.73 -48.90
N GLU A 512 -30.21 20.08 -49.82
CA GLU A 512 -30.34 19.75 -51.27
C GLU A 512 -29.91 18.32 -51.58
N MET A 513 -29.30 17.60 -50.63
CA MET A 513 -28.99 16.18 -50.84
C MET A 513 -30.26 15.33 -50.93
N GLU A 514 -30.19 14.24 -51.71
CA GLU A 514 -31.33 13.33 -51.94
C GLU A 514 -31.90 12.73 -50.63
N TYR A 515 -31.07 12.58 -49.61
CA TYR A 515 -31.50 12.06 -48.32
C TYR A 515 -31.99 13.17 -47.40
N LYS A 516 -33.28 13.17 -47.09
CA LYS A 516 -33.87 14.08 -46.09
C LYS A 516 -33.49 13.63 -44.68
N MET A 517 -32.58 14.35 -44.06
CA MET A 517 -32.11 14.10 -42.71
C MET A 517 -33.15 14.46 -41.66
N GLY A 518 -33.23 13.65 -40.59
CA GLY A 518 -33.98 14.01 -39.39
C GLY A 518 -33.24 15.04 -38.53
N VAL A 519 -33.97 15.75 -37.70
CA VAL A 519 -33.44 16.83 -36.81
C VAL A 519 -32.22 16.42 -36.00
N LYS A 520 -32.16 15.18 -35.50
CA LYS A 520 -31.01 14.64 -34.78
C LYS A 520 -29.78 14.40 -35.67
N GLU A 521 -29.99 14.04 -36.89
CA GLU A 521 -28.95 13.78 -37.89
C GLU A 521 -28.33 15.10 -38.38
N GLU A 522 -29.16 16.13 -38.59
CA GLU A 522 -28.67 17.49 -38.88
C GLU A 522 -27.80 18.04 -37.73
N ASN A 523 -28.25 17.88 -36.47
CA ASN A 523 -27.46 18.34 -35.32
C ASN A 523 -26.10 17.64 -35.23
N ILE A 524 -26.00 16.35 -35.57
CA ILE A 524 -24.72 15.63 -35.61
C ILE A 524 -23.81 16.24 -36.67
N CYS A 525 -24.31 16.49 -37.88
CA CYS A 525 -23.50 17.09 -38.94
C CYS A 525 -23.02 18.51 -38.56
N TYR A 526 -23.91 19.32 -38.01
CA TYR A 526 -23.56 20.68 -37.58
C TYR A 526 -22.52 20.67 -36.48
N MET A 527 -22.70 19.89 -35.42
CA MET A 527 -21.75 19.82 -34.31
C MET A 527 -20.37 19.31 -34.76
N LEU A 528 -20.33 18.31 -35.65
CA LEU A 528 -19.05 17.84 -36.20
C LEU A 528 -18.30 18.93 -36.95
N CYS A 529 -18.98 19.70 -37.82
CA CYS A 529 -18.35 20.78 -38.59
C CYS A 529 -17.88 21.97 -37.73
N TYR A 530 -18.44 22.15 -36.56
CA TYR A 530 -18.12 23.27 -35.68
C TYR A 530 -17.28 22.85 -34.48
N GLY A 531 -16.56 21.74 -34.55
CA GLY A 531 -15.46 21.39 -33.66
C GLY A 531 -15.85 20.66 -32.38
N PHE A 532 -17.09 20.18 -32.24
CA PHE A 532 -17.48 19.35 -31.11
C PHE A 532 -16.89 17.94 -31.25
N SER A 533 -16.27 17.46 -30.18
CA SER A 533 -15.77 16.09 -30.10
C SER A 533 -16.91 15.05 -30.04
N GLU A 534 -16.64 13.81 -30.42
CA GLU A 534 -17.65 12.74 -30.38
C GLU A 534 -18.23 12.51 -28.98
N SER A 535 -17.41 12.70 -27.95
CA SER A 535 -17.85 12.62 -26.55
C SER A 535 -18.84 13.75 -26.20
N GLU A 536 -18.54 14.97 -26.63
CA GLU A 536 -19.41 16.12 -26.41
C GLU A 536 -20.75 15.98 -27.13
N ILE A 537 -20.71 15.55 -28.39
CA ILE A 537 -21.91 15.28 -29.17
C ILE A 537 -22.78 14.19 -28.52
N SER A 538 -22.16 13.12 -28.01
CA SER A 538 -22.85 12.07 -27.29
C SER A 538 -23.58 12.60 -26.05
N ILE A 539 -22.91 13.44 -25.28
CA ILE A 539 -23.46 14.06 -24.06
C ILE A 539 -24.59 15.03 -24.41
N LEU A 540 -24.32 15.97 -25.28
CA LEU A 540 -25.28 17.03 -25.65
C LEU A 540 -26.56 16.48 -26.26
N LEU A 541 -26.45 15.47 -27.09
CA LEU A 541 -27.62 14.82 -27.73
C LEU A 541 -28.21 13.68 -26.90
N GLY A 542 -27.60 13.33 -25.77
CA GLY A 542 -28.06 12.31 -24.84
C GLY A 542 -28.09 10.90 -25.45
N MET A 543 -27.07 10.54 -26.24
CA MET A 543 -26.94 9.23 -26.86
C MET A 543 -25.64 8.52 -26.47
N SER A 544 -25.62 7.19 -26.56
CA SER A 544 -24.39 6.44 -26.29
C SER A 544 -23.38 6.63 -27.43
N PRO A 545 -22.05 6.52 -27.14
CA PRO A 545 -21.00 6.61 -28.16
C PRO A 545 -21.18 5.59 -29.30
N GLN A 546 -21.66 4.37 -28.96
CA GLN A 546 -21.95 3.35 -29.96
C GLN A 546 -23.11 3.77 -30.86
N SER A 547 -24.16 4.39 -30.30
CA SER A 547 -25.30 4.89 -31.05
C SER A 547 -24.90 6.04 -31.99
N LEU A 548 -24.03 6.95 -31.51
CA LEU A 548 -23.47 8.03 -32.33
C LEU A 548 -22.63 7.48 -33.48
N SER A 549 -21.72 6.56 -33.21
CA SER A 549 -20.85 5.93 -34.21
C SER A 549 -21.67 5.18 -35.29
N SER A 550 -22.72 4.46 -34.87
CA SER A 550 -23.63 3.78 -35.82
C SER A 550 -24.37 4.77 -36.69
N ARG A 551 -24.88 5.88 -36.16
CA ARG A 551 -25.55 6.94 -36.92
C ARG A 551 -24.62 7.66 -37.86
N LYS A 552 -23.39 7.95 -37.47
CA LYS A 552 -22.37 8.56 -38.34
C LYS A 552 -22.06 7.69 -39.55
N ARG A 553 -21.92 6.36 -39.39
CA ARG A 553 -21.72 5.43 -40.49
C ARG A 553 -22.93 5.38 -41.43
N LYS A 554 -24.16 5.40 -40.89
CA LYS A 554 -25.38 5.46 -41.67
C LYS A 554 -25.49 6.77 -42.45
N LEU A 555 -25.11 7.91 -41.86
CA LEU A 555 -25.08 9.21 -42.52
C LEU A 555 -24.03 9.25 -43.64
N LEU A 556 -22.82 8.72 -43.39
CA LEU A 556 -21.79 8.63 -44.43
C LEU A 556 -22.31 7.86 -45.68
N LYS A 557 -22.94 6.71 -45.43
CA LYS A 557 -23.51 5.89 -46.52
C LYS A 557 -24.66 6.58 -47.25
N LYS A 558 -25.55 7.26 -46.52
CA LYS A 558 -26.75 7.89 -47.10
C LYS A 558 -26.50 9.24 -47.76
N LEU A 559 -25.54 10.03 -47.24
CA LEU A 559 -25.23 11.35 -47.79
C LEU A 559 -24.19 11.31 -48.90
N PHE A 560 -23.21 10.41 -48.79
CA PHE A 560 -22.06 10.38 -49.70
C PHE A 560 -21.95 9.07 -50.51
N HIS A 561 -22.87 8.10 -50.28
CA HIS A 561 -22.87 6.76 -50.88
C HIS A 561 -21.58 5.97 -50.65
N LEU A 562 -20.90 6.23 -49.52
CA LEU A 562 -19.63 5.62 -49.16
C LEU A 562 -19.79 4.68 -47.96
N ASP A 563 -19.20 3.48 -48.05
CA ASP A 563 -19.03 2.58 -46.93
C ASP A 563 -17.65 2.83 -46.30
N GLY A 564 -17.63 3.34 -45.06
CA GLY A 564 -16.38 3.74 -44.36
C GLY A 564 -16.51 3.73 -42.83
N LYS A 565 -15.48 4.22 -42.16
CA LYS A 565 -15.46 4.37 -40.72
C LYS A 565 -16.29 5.58 -40.28
N ALA A 566 -16.78 5.59 -39.03
CA ALA A 566 -17.55 6.72 -38.51
C ALA A 566 -16.77 8.06 -38.49
N SER A 567 -15.42 8.00 -38.41
CA SER A 567 -14.52 9.15 -38.53
C SER A 567 -14.57 9.85 -39.90
N ASP A 568 -14.85 9.10 -40.96
CA ASP A 568 -14.75 9.61 -42.33
C ASP A 568 -15.87 10.61 -42.67
N LEU A 569 -16.99 10.55 -41.93
CA LEU A 569 -18.09 11.51 -42.10
C LEU A 569 -17.62 12.96 -41.90
N TYR A 570 -16.78 13.21 -40.92
CA TYR A 570 -16.24 14.56 -40.66
C TYR A 570 -15.45 15.08 -41.87
N ASN A 571 -14.56 14.25 -42.42
CA ASN A 571 -13.72 14.65 -43.53
C ASN A 571 -14.58 15.02 -44.77
N HIS A 572 -15.61 14.23 -45.08
CA HIS A 572 -16.50 14.50 -46.19
C HIS A 572 -17.40 15.72 -45.97
N LEU A 573 -17.83 15.98 -44.76
CA LEU A 573 -18.54 17.22 -44.40
C LEU A 573 -17.65 18.45 -44.55
N CYS A 574 -16.37 18.36 -44.17
CA CYS A 574 -15.39 19.44 -44.37
C CYS A 574 -15.13 19.73 -45.84
N ILE A 575 -14.99 18.68 -46.68
CA ILE A 575 -14.84 18.84 -48.15
C ILE A 575 -16.06 19.55 -48.72
N LEU A 576 -17.26 19.16 -48.31
CA LEU A 576 -18.51 19.80 -48.74
C LEU A 576 -18.56 21.30 -48.33
N GLN A 577 -17.96 21.63 -47.21
CA GLN A 577 -17.85 23.02 -46.75
C GLN A 577 -16.83 23.82 -47.56
N GLU A 578 -15.74 23.20 -48.04
CA GLU A 578 -14.64 23.83 -48.79
C GLU A 578 -14.91 23.91 -50.30
N GLU A 579 -15.47 22.89 -50.91
CA GLU A 579 -15.69 22.85 -52.39
C GLU A 579 -16.57 23.97 -52.92
N LYS A 580 -17.49 24.50 -52.10
CA LYS A 580 -18.31 25.65 -52.49
C LYS A 580 -17.73 27.02 -52.15
N LYS A 581 -16.58 27.09 -51.45
CA LYS A 581 -15.78 28.33 -51.34
C LYS A 581 -15.03 28.62 -52.64
N ILE A 582 -14.78 27.62 -53.50
CA ILE A 582 -13.93 27.71 -54.69
C ILE A 582 -14.76 28.02 -55.96
N LYS A 583 -16.09 27.80 -56.02
CA LYS A 583 -16.95 28.05 -57.20
C LYS A 583 -17.44 29.50 -57.37
N ILE A 584 -16.89 30.45 -56.62
CA ILE A 584 -17.15 31.87 -56.83
C ILE A 584 -15.79 32.61 -56.86
N LYS A 585 -15.02 32.34 -57.92
CA LYS A 585 -14.02 33.23 -58.51
C LYS A 585 -14.15 33.15 -60.04
#